data_11474b3f1c9dc1f37c680a28d97e77f9
#
_entry.id   11474b3f1c9dc1f37c680a28d97e77f9
#
_cell.length_a   1.000
_cell.length_b   1.000
_cell.length_c   1.000
_cell.angle_alpha   90.00
_cell.angle_beta   90.00
_cell.angle_gamma   90.00
#
_symmetry.space_group_name_H-M   'P 1'
#
loop_
_entity.id
_entity.type
_entity.pdbx_description
1 polymer ?
#
loop_
_entity_poly.entity_id
_entity_poly.type
_entity_poly.pdbx_seq_one_letter_code
_entity_poly.pdbx_strand_id
1 'polypeptide(L)'
;QIQVCAFLRSARPSWEAELARAHDALAGTLGFSAEASGYPGWTGDPANPLAAVLARVYREQTGRTLEVSTVHVGLEPSVLGPKAPGLVMASTGPDILDAHSVSERAPLDTLPDYALLLAGTLEAL
;
A
#
# COMPACT_ATOMS: atom_id res chain seq x y z
N GLN A 1 -1.61 29.58 -18.50
CA GLN A 1 -1.25 29.00 -17.19
C GLN A 1 -0.72 27.57 -17.43
N ILE A 2 0.43 27.23 -16.87
CA ILE A 2 1.00 25.87 -16.93
C ILE A 2 0.86 25.28 -15.53
N GLN A 3 0.31 24.09 -15.45
CA GLN A 3 0.21 23.30 -14.24
C GLN A 3 1.08 22.04 -14.38
N VAL A 4 1.92 21.78 -13.39
CA VAL A 4 2.75 20.56 -13.32
C VAL A 4 2.30 19.77 -12.10
N CYS A 5 1.98 18.49 -12.29
CA CYS A 5 1.61 17.58 -11.22
C CYS A 5 2.76 16.62 -10.96
N ALA A 6 3.16 16.49 -9.70
CA ALA A 6 4.16 15.53 -9.25
C ALA A 6 3.56 14.62 -8.17
N PHE A 7 3.83 13.33 -8.25
CA PHE A 7 3.41 12.35 -7.24
C PHE A 7 4.63 11.95 -6.41
N LEU A 8 4.60 12.31 -5.12
CA LEU A 8 5.63 11.95 -4.15
C LEU A 8 5.10 10.80 -3.31
N ARG A 9 5.82 9.67 -3.29
CA ARG A 9 5.41 8.49 -2.55
C ARG A 9 6.59 7.85 -1.85
N SER A 10 6.41 7.53 -0.58
CA SER A 10 7.37 6.74 0.18
C SER A 10 6.63 5.91 1.23
N ALA A 11 7.11 4.71 1.53
CA ALA A 11 6.69 3.95 2.70
C ALA A 11 7.24 4.55 4.02
N ARG A 12 8.09 5.57 3.94
CA ARG A 12 8.66 6.28 5.08
C ARG A 12 8.12 7.70 5.14
N PRO A 13 7.25 8.05 6.09
CA PRO A 13 6.66 9.39 6.18
C PRO A 13 7.69 10.53 6.30
N SER A 14 8.84 10.26 6.95
CA SER A 14 9.93 11.24 7.04
C SER A 14 10.51 11.62 5.68
N TRP A 15 10.61 10.65 4.78
CA TRP A 15 11.10 10.88 3.41
C TRP A 15 10.09 11.62 2.55
N GLU A 16 8.80 11.35 2.75
CA GLU A 16 7.74 12.12 2.06
C GLU A 16 7.81 13.59 2.44
N ALA A 17 7.96 13.91 3.72
CA ALA A 17 8.10 15.28 4.19
C ALA A 17 9.37 15.97 3.65
N GLU A 18 10.46 15.22 3.50
CA GLU A 18 11.69 15.74 2.92
C GLU A 18 11.56 16.00 1.42
N LEU A 19 10.97 15.08 0.69
CA LEU A 19 10.67 15.22 -0.74
C LEU A 19 9.73 16.40 -1.00
N ALA A 20 8.70 16.57 -0.18
CA ALA A 20 7.78 17.70 -0.30
C ALA A 20 8.52 19.03 -0.11
N ARG A 21 9.37 19.15 0.91
CA ARG A 21 10.18 20.36 1.12
C ARG A 21 11.15 20.63 -0.04
N ALA A 22 11.78 19.59 -0.58
CA ALA A 22 12.67 19.73 -1.73
C ALA A 22 11.90 20.18 -2.98
N HIS A 23 10.71 19.64 -3.19
CA HIS A 23 9.82 20.03 -4.28
C HIS A 23 9.38 21.50 -4.15
N ASP A 24 8.97 21.94 -2.96
CA ASP A 24 8.56 23.32 -2.72
C ASP A 24 9.72 24.31 -2.95
N ALA A 25 10.92 23.96 -2.47
CA ALA A 25 12.11 24.76 -2.70
C ALA A 25 12.43 24.89 -4.20
N LEU A 26 12.36 23.79 -4.95
CA LEU A 26 12.58 23.80 -6.39
C LEU A 26 11.54 24.63 -7.12
N ALA A 27 10.26 24.46 -6.79
CA ALA A 27 9.18 25.24 -7.35
C ALA A 27 9.42 26.74 -7.15
N GLY A 28 9.80 27.16 -5.94
CA GLY A 28 10.12 28.54 -5.61
C GLY A 28 11.29 29.10 -6.44
N THR A 29 12.35 28.31 -6.67
CA THR A 29 13.48 28.74 -7.53
C THR A 29 13.09 28.92 -8.97
N LEU A 30 12.07 28.22 -9.44
CA LEU A 30 11.55 28.29 -10.81
C LEU A 30 10.39 29.32 -10.96
N GLY A 31 10.02 30.01 -9.88
CA GLY A 31 8.94 31.00 -9.88
C GLY A 31 7.53 30.39 -9.91
N PHE A 32 7.37 29.13 -9.47
CA PHE A 32 6.07 28.47 -9.31
C PHE A 32 5.60 28.53 -7.86
N SER A 33 4.28 28.50 -7.65
CA SER A 33 3.69 28.13 -6.38
C SER A 33 3.43 26.63 -6.34
N ALA A 34 3.69 25.98 -5.20
CA ALA A 34 3.39 24.57 -5.00
C ALA A 34 2.26 24.41 -3.98
N GLU A 35 1.36 23.48 -4.25
CA GLU A 35 0.34 23.04 -3.32
C GLU A 35 0.46 21.52 -3.18
N ALA A 36 0.50 21.03 -1.94
CA ALA A 36 0.56 19.59 -1.66
C ALA A 36 -0.76 19.13 -1.02
N SER A 37 -1.27 18.02 -1.49
CA SER A 37 -2.42 17.34 -0.89
C SER A 37 -2.18 15.83 -0.94
N GLY A 38 -2.76 15.08 0.02
CA GLY A 38 -2.63 13.64 0.06
C GLY A 38 -2.71 13.08 1.47
N TYR A 39 -2.21 11.88 1.63
CA TYR A 39 -2.12 11.15 2.89
C TYR A 39 -0.74 10.51 3.00
N PRO A 40 -0.24 10.27 4.23
CA PRO A 40 1.10 9.75 4.44
C PRO A 40 1.26 8.34 3.90
N GLY A 41 2.50 7.93 3.64
CA GLY A 41 2.84 6.55 3.36
C GLY A 41 2.57 5.66 4.57
N TRP A 42 2.36 4.38 4.32
CA TRP A 42 2.21 3.37 5.36
C TRP A 42 3.51 2.56 5.49
N THR A 43 4.12 2.65 6.67
CA THR A 43 5.26 1.80 7.01
C THR A 43 4.73 0.46 7.51
N GLY A 44 4.91 -0.60 6.73
CA GLY A 44 4.57 -1.95 7.15
C GLY A 44 5.48 -2.42 8.29
N ASP A 45 4.93 -3.28 9.16
CA ASP A 45 5.70 -3.95 10.22
C ASP A 45 6.07 -5.36 9.75
N PRO A 46 7.38 -5.68 9.59
CA PRO A 46 7.82 -7.02 9.21
C PRO A 46 7.44 -8.11 10.25
N ALA A 47 7.24 -7.70 11.50
CA ALA A 47 6.82 -8.59 12.60
C ALA A 47 5.29 -8.63 12.77
N ASN A 48 4.54 -8.14 11.82
CA ASN A 48 3.08 -8.08 11.86
C ASN A 48 2.45 -9.47 12.09
N PRO A 49 1.76 -9.71 13.21
CA PRO A 49 1.18 -11.01 13.51
C PRO A 49 0.11 -11.43 12.50
N LEU A 50 -0.64 -10.49 11.94
CA LEU A 50 -1.64 -10.77 10.92
C LEU A 50 -1.00 -11.26 9.61
N ALA A 51 0.15 -10.69 9.23
CA ALA A 51 0.90 -11.18 8.07
C ALA A 51 1.41 -12.63 8.27
N ALA A 52 1.80 -12.98 9.50
CA ALA A 52 2.19 -14.33 9.84
C ALA A 52 1.01 -15.33 9.73
N VAL A 53 -0.19 -14.94 10.19
CA VAL A 53 -1.41 -15.74 10.04
C VAL A 53 -1.75 -15.94 8.57
N LEU A 54 -1.77 -14.86 7.78
CA LEU A 54 -2.01 -14.91 6.33
C LEU A 54 -1.02 -15.86 5.63
N ALA A 55 0.27 -15.74 5.92
CA ALA A 55 1.30 -16.58 5.32
C ALA A 55 1.14 -18.06 5.67
N ARG A 56 0.76 -18.37 6.92
CA ARG A 56 0.47 -19.73 7.38
C ARG A 56 -0.73 -20.31 6.65
N VAL A 57 -1.87 -19.60 6.67
CA VAL A 57 -3.11 -20.04 6.02
C VAL A 57 -2.91 -20.27 4.53
N TYR A 58 -2.25 -19.32 3.84
CA TYR A 58 -1.96 -19.45 2.43
C TYR A 58 -1.14 -20.71 2.10
N ARG A 59 -0.12 -21.00 2.92
CA ARG A 59 0.70 -22.20 2.76
C ARG A 59 -0.09 -23.49 2.98
N GLU A 60 -0.93 -23.51 4.01
CA GLU A 60 -1.77 -24.67 4.33
C GLU A 60 -2.77 -24.98 3.21
N GLN A 61 -3.35 -23.95 2.59
CA GLN A 61 -4.37 -24.11 1.55
C GLN A 61 -3.78 -24.38 0.17
N THR A 62 -2.65 -23.77 -0.17
CA THR A 62 -2.11 -23.81 -1.54
C THR A 62 -0.79 -24.56 -1.69
N GLY A 63 -0.10 -24.89 -0.59
CA GLY A 63 1.26 -25.41 -0.59
C GLY A 63 2.33 -24.39 -1.01
N ARG A 64 1.93 -23.15 -1.33
CA ARG A 64 2.82 -22.07 -1.81
C ARG A 64 3.22 -21.13 -0.67
N THR A 65 4.25 -20.35 -0.87
CA THR A 65 4.69 -19.30 0.06
C THR A 65 4.03 -17.98 -0.34
N LEU A 66 3.38 -17.32 0.64
CA LEU A 66 2.90 -15.95 0.47
C LEU A 66 4.08 -14.99 0.58
N GLU A 67 4.28 -14.17 -0.43
CA GLU A 67 5.26 -13.10 -0.38
C GLU A 67 4.68 -11.90 0.39
N VAL A 68 5.42 -11.45 1.39
CA VAL A 68 5.09 -10.24 2.17
C VAL A 68 6.12 -9.18 1.84
N SER A 69 5.67 -8.06 1.29
CA SER A 69 6.55 -6.98 0.86
C SER A 69 6.01 -5.61 1.26
N THR A 70 6.87 -4.62 1.24
CA THR A 70 6.49 -3.22 1.38
C THR A 70 6.52 -2.57 0.01
N VAL A 71 5.45 -1.89 -0.35
CA VAL A 71 5.30 -1.19 -1.64
C VAL A 71 5.16 0.32 -1.43
N HIS A 72 5.68 1.10 -2.37
CA HIS A 72 5.60 2.56 -2.35
C HIS A 72 4.32 3.04 -3.05
N VAL A 73 3.17 2.65 -2.51
CA VAL A 73 1.85 3.05 -3.02
C VAL A 73 0.99 3.58 -1.87
N GLY A 74 -0.07 4.30 -2.22
CA GLY A 74 -1.06 4.72 -1.24
C GLY A 74 -2.02 3.57 -0.98
N LEU A 75 -2.17 3.19 0.29
CA LEU A 75 -3.08 2.14 0.74
C LEU A 75 -3.90 2.66 1.92
N GLU A 76 -5.09 2.11 2.11
CA GLU A 76 -6.02 2.47 3.17
C GLU A 76 -5.41 2.44 4.58
N PRO A 77 -4.50 1.51 4.93
CA PRO A 77 -3.83 1.51 6.22
C PRO A 77 -3.08 2.80 6.55
N SER A 78 -2.62 3.55 5.55
CA SER A 78 -1.97 4.85 5.76
C SER A 78 -2.91 5.91 6.32
N VAL A 79 -4.21 5.80 6.02
CA VAL A 79 -5.26 6.70 6.50
C VAL A 79 -5.86 6.22 7.83
N LEU A 80 -6.00 4.90 7.98
CA LEU A 80 -6.61 4.29 9.16
C LEU A 80 -5.66 4.25 10.36
N GLY A 81 -4.38 3.92 10.15
CA GLY A 81 -3.41 3.74 11.22
C GLY A 81 -3.28 4.95 12.16
N PRO A 82 -3.12 6.17 11.66
CA PRO A 82 -3.07 7.36 12.51
C PRO A 82 -4.34 7.62 13.33
N LYS A 83 -5.51 7.14 12.85
CA LYS A 83 -6.81 7.31 13.50
C LYS A 83 -7.12 6.20 14.50
N ALA A 84 -6.47 5.06 14.40
CA ALA A 84 -6.67 3.89 15.26
C ALA A 84 -5.32 3.33 15.73
N PRO A 85 -4.63 4.02 16.66
CA PRO A 85 -3.36 3.55 17.19
C PRO A 85 -3.48 2.15 17.78
N GLY A 86 -2.55 1.27 17.42
CA GLY A 86 -2.55 -0.13 17.85
C GLY A 86 -3.37 -1.08 16.97
N LEU A 87 -4.04 -0.57 15.94
CA LEU A 87 -4.70 -1.43 14.95
C LEU A 87 -3.64 -2.20 14.14
N VAL A 88 -3.71 -3.52 14.19
CA VAL A 88 -2.88 -4.40 13.37
C VAL A 88 -3.51 -4.51 11.99
N MET A 89 -2.75 -4.17 10.95
CA MET A 89 -3.26 -4.11 9.59
C MET A 89 -2.34 -4.81 8.61
N ALA A 90 -2.94 -5.51 7.65
CA ALA A 90 -2.26 -6.02 6.46
C ALA A 90 -3.13 -5.70 5.24
N SER A 91 -2.49 -5.42 4.11
CA SER A 91 -3.19 -5.24 2.84
C SER A 91 -2.96 -6.47 1.98
N THR A 92 -4.02 -7.03 1.43
CA THR A 92 -3.97 -8.19 0.53
C THR A 92 -5.08 -8.08 -0.49
N GLY A 93 -4.93 -8.73 -1.62
CA GLY A 93 -5.91 -8.73 -2.71
C GLY A 93 -5.69 -9.88 -3.67
N PRO A 94 -6.63 -10.11 -4.61
CA PRO A 94 -6.38 -10.99 -5.74
C PRO A 94 -5.30 -10.40 -6.65
N ASP A 95 -4.83 -11.20 -7.60
CA ASP A 95 -3.88 -10.72 -8.58
C ASP A 95 -4.51 -9.62 -9.46
N ILE A 96 -3.76 -8.55 -9.67
CA ILE A 96 -4.15 -7.45 -10.57
C ILE A 96 -3.00 -7.24 -11.55
N LEU A 97 -3.34 -7.25 -12.82
CA LEU A 97 -2.41 -7.00 -13.92
C LEU A 97 -2.64 -5.60 -14.48
N ASP A 98 -1.56 -4.93 -14.87
CA ASP A 98 -1.59 -3.60 -15.49
C ASP A 98 -2.38 -2.56 -14.66
N ALA A 99 -2.26 -2.61 -13.33
CA ALA A 99 -2.96 -1.72 -12.42
C ALA A 99 -2.80 -0.24 -12.81
N HIS A 100 -3.88 0.53 -12.67
CA HIS A 100 -3.96 1.96 -13.03
C HIS A 100 -3.78 2.27 -14.52
N SER A 101 -4.03 1.29 -15.39
CA SER A 101 -4.01 1.48 -16.85
C SER A 101 -5.37 1.17 -17.47
N VAL A 102 -5.53 1.52 -18.76
CA VAL A 102 -6.72 1.16 -19.55
C VAL A 102 -6.84 -0.35 -19.81
N SER A 103 -5.79 -1.11 -19.52
CA SER A 103 -5.70 -2.56 -19.66
C SER A 103 -5.78 -3.28 -18.31
N GLU A 104 -6.12 -2.57 -17.24
CA GLU A 104 -6.25 -3.16 -15.90
C GLU A 104 -7.24 -4.32 -15.90
N ARG A 105 -6.82 -5.45 -15.35
CA ARG A 105 -7.63 -6.66 -15.28
C ARG A 105 -7.26 -7.52 -14.07
N ALA A 106 -8.23 -8.26 -13.55
CA ALA A 106 -8.04 -9.29 -12.54
C ALA A 106 -8.27 -10.67 -13.17
N PRO A 107 -7.31 -11.60 -13.12
CA PRO A 107 -7.52 -12.99 -13.49
C PRO A 107 -8.55 -13.63 -12.58
N LEU A 108 -9.68 -14.08 -13.14
CA LEU A 108 -10.81 -14.62 -12.35
C LEU A 108 -10.47 -15.95 -11.67
N ASP A 109 -9.50 -16.70 -12.17
CA ASP A 109 -9.02 -17.94 -11.61
C ASP A 109 -8.24 -17.74 -10.29
N THR A 110 -7.80 -16.53 -9.98
CA THR A 110 -7.13 -16.20 -8.71
C THR A 110 -8.12 -15.83 -7.59
N LEU A 111 -9.37 -15.52 -7.92
CA LEU A 111 -10.37 -15.10 -6.93
C LEU A 111 -10.77 -16.20 -5.93
N PRO A 112 -10.92 -17.47 -6.31
CA PRO A 112 -11.24 -18.54 -5.36
C PRO A 112 -10.15 -18.71 -4.30
N ASP A 113 -8.87 -18.71 -4.69
CA ASP A 113 -7.74 -18.81 -3.76
C ASP A 113 -7.73 -17.63 -2.78
N TYR A 114 -8.02 -16.43 -3.27
CA TYR A 114 -8.11 -15.25 -2.43
C TYR A 114 -9.29 -15.31 -1.44
N ALA A 115 -10.46 -15.76 -1.87
CA ALA A 115 -11.62 -15.95 -1.01
C ALA A 115 -11.35 -16.98 0.11
N LEU A 116 -10.70 -18.09 -0.24
CA LEU A 116 -10.29 -19.10 0.73
C LEU A 116 -9.27 -18.55 1.73
N LEU A 117 -8.29 -17.76 1.26
CA LEU A 117 -7.31 -17.10 2.13
C LEU A 117 -7.99 -16.20 3.16
N LEU A 118 -8.96 -15.39 2.74
CA LEU A 118 -9.70 -14.51 3.65
C LEU A 118 -10.51 -15.31 4.67
N ALA A 119 -11.28 -16.31 4.21
CA ALA A 119 -12.09 -17.15 5.08
C ALA A 119 -11.22 -17.87 6.11
N GLY A 120 -10.17 -18.57 5.68
CA GLY A 120 -9.26 -19.28 6.57
C GLY A 120 -8.49 -18.35 7.51
N THR A 121 -8.20 -17.13 7.09
CA THR A 121 -7.57 -16.14 7.98
C THR A 121 -8.53 -15.71 9.08
N LEU A 122 -9.80 -15.44 8.76
CA LEU A 122 -10.82 -15.08 9.74
C LEU A 122 -11.10 -16.21 10.74
N GLU A 123 -11.07 -17.46 10.29
CA GLU A 123 -11.23 -18.63 11.16
C GLU A 123 -10.02 -18.86 12.08
N ALA A 124 -8.85 -18.34 11.70
CA ALA A 124 -7.60 -18.52 12.41
C ALA A 124 -7.27 -17.41 13.42
N LEU A 125 -8.07 -16.33 13.46
CA LEU A 125 -7.98 -15.21 14.40
C LEU A 125 -8.83 -15.45 15.64
#